data_465fd9455d53829208c474b950c4b8e2
#
_entry.id   465fd9455d53829208c474b950c4b8e2
#
_cell.length_a   1.000
_cell.length_b   1.000
_cell.length_c   1.000
_cell.angle_alpha   90.00
_cell.angle_beta   90.00
_cell.angle_gamma   90.00
#
_symmetry.space_group_name_H-M   'P 1'
#
loop_
_entity.id
_entity.type
_entity.pdbx_description
1 polymer ?
#
loop_
_entity_poly.entity_id
_entity_poly.type
_entity_poly.pdbx_seq_one_letter_code
_entity_poly.pdbx_strand_id
1 'polypeptide(L)'
;LQLLSQDLRTVYGAEASYRLAQYYFDNGDSKDAEHLINEMIETGTPHQYWLAREFILLADINISRKDNFQAKQYLLSLKNNYNADDDIAEMIEQRLKQIGQ
;
A
#
# COMPACT_ATOMS: atom_id res chain seq x y z
N LEU A 1 -16.16 1.04 10.34
CA LEU A 1 -14.87 0.91 9.69
C LEU A 1 -13.91 2.02 10.05
N GLN A 2 -14.42 3.25 10.09
CA GLN A 2 -13.56 4.40 10.37
C GLN A 2 -12.93 4.34 11.76
N LEU A 3 -13.68 3.87 12.74
CA LEU A 3 -13.15 3.71 14.10
C LEU A 3 -12.00 2.70 14.13
N LEU A 4 -12.15 1.59 13.42
CA LEU A 4 -11.13 0.57 13.36
C LEU A 4 -9.89 1.06 12.61
N SER A 5 -10.08 1.79 11.51
CA SER A 5 -8.97 2.28 10.71
C SER A 5 -8.15 3.35 11.44
N GLN A 6 -8.70 3.98 12.46
CA GLN A 6 -8.00 4.99 13.24
C GLN A 6 -7.08 4.38 14.30
N ASP A 7 -7.29 3.11 14.67
CA ASP A 7 -6.44 2.44 15.65
C ASP A 7 -5.42 1.55 14.93
N LEU A 8 -4.38 2.19 14.41
CA LEU A 8 -3.36 1.52 13.62
C LEU A 8 -2.41 0.66 14.44
N ARG A 9 -2.54 0.68 15.76
CA ARG A 9 -1.72 -0.16 16.63
C ARG A 9 -2.19 -1.60 16.68
N THR A 10 -3.43 -1.86 16.28
CA THR A 10 -3.96 -3.22 16.24
C THR A 10 -3.91 -3.75 14.82
N VAL A 11 -3.89 -5.09 14.68
CA VAL A 11 -3.93 -5.69 13.36
C VAL A 11 -5.24 -5.36 12.64
N TYR A 12 -6.34 -5.27 13.39
CA TYR A 12 -7.63 -4.92 12.80
C TYR A 12 -7.64 -3.48 12.30
N GLY A 13 -7.02 -2.56 13.04
CA GLY A 13 -6.93 -1.17 12.62
C GLY A 13 -6.08 -1.03 11.36
N ALA A 14 -4.94 -1.71 11.30
CA ALA A 14 -4.06 -1.67 10.13
C ALA A 14 -4.76 -2.26 8.91
N GLU A 15 -5.39 -3.41 9.06
CA GLU A 15 -6.11 -4.05 7.98
C GLU A 15 -7.29 -3.20 7.51
N ALA A 16 -8.06 -2.64 8.43
CA ALA A 16 -9.21 -1.81 8.11
C ALA A 16 -8.79 -0.57 7.33
N SER A 17 -7.68 0.05 7.72
CA SER A 17 -7.14 1.20 7.01
C SER A 17 -6.77 0.84 5.58
N TYR A 18 -6.09 -0.29 5.39
CA TYR A 18 -5.74 -0.77 4.05
C TYR A 18 -6.99 -1.03 3.21
N ARG A 19 -7.98 -1.72 3.78
CA ARG A 19 -9.19 -2.08 3.03
C ARG A 19 -10.00 -0.84 2.65
N LEU A 20 -10.02 0.18 3.51
CA LEU A 20 -10.70 1.43 3.19
C LEU A 20 -9.98 2.15 2.05
N ALA A 21 -8.65 2.19 2.08
CA ALA A 21 -7.88 2.81 1.02
C ALA A 21 -8.09 2.07 -0.31
N GLN A 22 -8.12 0.74 -0.28
CA GLN A 22 -8.39 -0.06 -1.48
C GLN A 22 -9.79 0.24 -2.02
N TYR A 23 -10.77 0.37 -1.13
CA TYR A 23 -12.14 0.71 -1.52
C TYR A 23 -12.17 2.05 -2.26
N TYR A 24 -11.52 3.07 -1.72
CA TYR A 24 -11.45 4.37 -2.39
C TYR A 24 -10.81 4.25 -3.77
N PHE A 25 -9.69 3.53 -3.84
CA PHE A 25 -8.99 3.37 -5.12
C PHE A 25 -9.86 2.63 -6.14
N ASP A 26 -10.54 1.57 -5.74
CA ASP A 26 -11.39 0.77 -6.62
C ASP A 26 -12.59 1.58 -7.15
N ASN A 27 -12.99 2.62 -6.42
CA ASN A 27 -14.10 3.48 -6.81
C ASN A 27 -13.65 4.74 -7.54
N GLY A 28 -12.39 4.77 -7.98
CA GLY A 28 -11.86 5.90 -8.74
C GLY A 28 -11.44 7.09 -7.89
N ASP A 29 -11.37 6.89 -6.58
CA ASP A 29 -11.07 7.96 -5.64
C ASP A 29 -9.62 7.82 -5.14
N SER A 30 -8.68 7.94 -6.09
CA SER A 30 -7.26 7.75 -5.79
C SER A 30 -6.72 8.77 -4.82
N LYS A 31 -7.27 9.97 -4.85
CA LYS A 31 -6.79 11.06 -3.98
C LYS A 31 -7.07 10.76 -2.52
N ASP A 32 -8.29 10.30 -2.21
CA ASP A 32 -8.65 9.94 -0.84
C ASP A 32 -7.92 8.67 -0.40
N ALA A 33 -7.72 7.73 -1.33
CA ALA A 33 -6.93 6.54 -1.04
C ALA A 33 -5.51 6.92 -0.65
N GLU A 34 -4.88 7.79 -1.43
CA GLU A 34 -3.53 8.27 -1.16
C GLU A 34 -3.43 9.00 0.17
N HIS A 35 -4.41 9.83 0.48
CA HIS A 35 -4.45 10.56 1.74
C HIS A 35 -4.46 9.59 2.93
N LEU A 36 -5.30 8.57 2.86
CA LEU A 36 -5.40 7.58 3.93
C LEU A 36 -4.11 6.77 4.08
N ILE A 37 -3.48 6.41 2.96
CA ILE A 37 -2.20 5.70 2.99
C ILE A 37 -1.12 6.56 3.65
N ASN A 38 -1.04 7.83 3.29
CA ASN A 38 -0.05 8.72 3.87
C ASN A 38 -0.28 8.93 5.37
N GLU A 39 -1.53 8.99 5.80
CA GLU A 39 -1.87 9.05 7.21
C GLU A 39 -1.33 7.83 7.97
N MET A 40 -1.52 6.65 7.40
CA MET A 40 -1.04 5.42 8.01
C MET A 40 0.49 5.40 8.10
N ILE A 41 1.16 5.83 7.05
CA ILE A 41 2.62 5.89 7.02
C ILE A 41 3.13 6.85 8.09
N GLU A 42 2.53 8.03 8.22
CA GLU A 42 2.93 9.03 9.22
C GLU A 42 2.67 8.57 10.64
N THR A 43 1.51 7.97 10.87
CA THR A 43 1.14 7.47 12.20
C THR A 43 2.01 6.29 12.59
N GLY A 44 2.33 5.45 11.62
CA GLY A 44 3.11 4.25 11.84
C GLY A 44 2.25 3.11 12.37
N THR A 45 2.75 1.90 12.18
CA THR A 45 2.13 0.70 12.70
C THR A 45 3.19 -0.36 12.87
N PRO A 46 3.11 -1.22 13.92
CA PRO A 46 4.02 -2.35 14.05
C PRO A 46 3.67 -3.51 13.11
N HIS A 47 2.52 -3.44 12.43
CA HIS A 47 2.05 -4.53 11.57
C HIS A 47 2.62 -4.37 10.16
N GLN A 48 3.84 -4.87 9.98
CA GLN A 48 4.62 -4.67 8.76
C GLN A 48 3.93 -5.19 7.50
N TYR A 49 3.19 -6.29 7.61
CA TYR A 49 2.49 -6.85 6.46
C TYR A 49 1.49 -5.84 5.87
N TRP A 50 0.66 -5.23 6.72
CA TRP A 50 -0.35 -4.29 6.24
C TRP A 50 0.29 -3.00 5.74
N LEU A 51 1.39 -2.60 6.37
CA LEU A 51 2.15 -1.46 5.87
C LEU A 51 2.72 -1.75 4.48
N ALA A 52 3.24 -2.96 4.26
CA ALA A 52 3.73 -3.38 2.95
C ALA A 52 2.61 -3.34 1.91
N ARG A 53 1.41 -3.81 2.26
CA ARG A 53 0.25 -3.74 1.37
C ARG A 53 -0.11 -2.31 1.02
N GLU A 54 0.04 -1.39 1.97
CA GLU A 54 -0.20 0.04 1.73
C GLU A 54 0.78 0.60 0.71
N PHE A 55 2.05 0.24 0.81
CA PHE A 55 3.05 0.70 -0.17
C PHE A 55 2.77 0.14 -1.56
N ILE A 56 2.31 -1.10 -1.64
CA ILE A 56 1.94 -1.70 -2.93
C ILE A 56 0.74 -0.97 -3.53
N LEU A 57 -0.25 -0.64 -2.71
CA LEU A 57 -1.42 0.11 -3.16
C LEU A 57 -1.00 1.50 -3.66
N LEU A 58 -0.06 2.13 -2.96
CA LEU A 58 0.47 3.42 -3.39
C LEU A 58 1.14 3.32 -4.76
N ALA A 59 1.90 2.23 -4.99
CA ALA A 59 2.47 1.97 -6.31
C ALA A 59 1.36 1.79 -7.36
N ASP A 60 0.29 1.08 -7.03
CA ASP A 60 -0.84 0.90 -7.94
C ASP A 60 -1.49 2.25 -8.30
N ILE A 61 -1.61 3.14 -7.34
CA ILE A 61 -2.13 4.49 -7.58
C ILE A 61 -1.23 5.23 -8.56
N ASN A 62 0.08 5.15 -8.37
CA ASN A 62 1.03 5.79 -9.28
C ASN A 62 0.96 5.19 -10.69
N ILE A 63 0.80 3.87 -10.79
CA ILE A 63 0.64 3.21 -12.10
C ILE A 63 -0.63 3.74 -12.79
N SER A 64 -1.71 3.91 -12.04
CA SER A 64 -2.96 4.42 -12.61
C SER A 64 -2.83 5.85 -13.13
N ARG A 65 -1.89 6.62 -12.57
CA ARG A 65 -1.59 7.98 -13.00
C ARG A 65 -0.48 8.03 -14.04
N LYS A 66 -0.03 6.87 -14.51
CA LYS A 66 1.06 6.71 -15.48
C LYS A 66 2.40 7.21 -14.96
N ASP A 67 2.57 7.20 -13.65
CA ASP A 67 3.84 7.54 -13.00
C ASP A 67 4.57 6.25 -12.63
N ASN A 68 5.02 5.55 -13.67
CA ASN A 68 5.69 4.26 -13.49
C ASN A 68 7.03 4.39 -12.77
N PHE A 69 7.69 5.52 -12.91
CA PHE A 69 8.95 5.74 -12.23
C PHE A 69 8.77 5.73 -10.71
N GLN A 70 7.79 6.49 -10.22
CA GLN A 70 7.53 6.54 -8.78
C GLN A 70 7.03 5.21 -8.26
N ALA A 71 6.17 4.52 -9.02
CA ALA A 71 5.69 3.19 -8.65
C ALA A 71 6.87 2.23 -8.49
N LYS A 72 7.81 2.25 -9.43
CA LYS A 72 8.99 1.40 -9.38
C LYS A 72 9.83 1.70 -8.14
N GLN A 73 9.98 2.96 -7.76
CA GLN A 73 10.75 3.34 -6.57
C GLN A 73 10.14 2.73 -5.30
N TYR A 74 8.82 2.80 -5.15
CA TYR A 74 8.14 2.19 -4.02
C TYR A 74 8.32 0.68 -4.00
N LEU A 75 8.15 0.03 -5.16
CA LEU A 75 8.25 -1.42 -5.25
C LEU A 75 9.65 -1.92 -4.95
N LEU A 76 10.68 -1.24 -5.48
CA LEU A 76 12.07 -1.64 -5.24
C LEU A 76 12.47 -1.39 -3.80
N SER A 77 12.04 -0.28 -3.21
CA SER A 77 12.33 0.00 -1.82
C SER A 77 11.73 -1.07 -0.92
N LEU A 78 10.49 -1.47 -1.20
CA LEU A 78 9.83 -2.51 -0.43
C LEU A 78 10.53 -3.85 -0.63
N LYS A 79 10.90 -4.19 -1.86
CA LYS A 79 11.61 -5.42 -2.17
C LYS A 79 12.92 -5.54 -1.38
N ASN A 80 13.62 -4.42 -1.23
CA ASN A 80 14.91 -4.41 -0.53
C ASN A 80 14.78 -4.45 0.99
N ASN A 81 13.65 -4.05 1.53
CA ASN A 81 13.49 -3.87 2.97
C ASN A 81 12.51 -4.81 3.64
N TYR A 82 11.73 -5.55 2.87
CA TYR A 82 10.71 -6.45 3.41
C TYR A 82 11.07 -7.89 3.08
N ASN A 83 11.25 -8.74 4.10
CA ASN A 83 11.78 -10.09 3.93
C ASN A 83 10.92 -11.19 4.55
N ALA A 84 9.65 -10.93 4.80
CA ALA A 84 8.78 -11.95 5.36
C ALA A 84 8.38 -12.98 4.29
N ASP A 85 8.11 -14.20 4.74
CA ASP A 85 7.69 -15.28 3.85
C ASP A 85 6.16 -15.25 3.69
N ASP A 86 5.69 -14.40 2.80
CA ASP A 86 4.27 -14.23 2.51
C ASP A 86 4.09 -13.82 1.04
N ASP A 87 2.91 -13.29 0.69
CA ASP A 87 2.59 -12.97 -0.68
C ASP A 87 3.14 -11.61 -1.18
N ILE A 88 3.83 -10.86 -0.32
CA ILE A 88 4.31 -9.53 -0.70
C ILE A 88 5.31 -9.58 -1.85
N ALA A 89 6.29 -10.51 -1.78
CA ALA A 89 7.30 -10.63 -2.83
C ALA A 89 6.65 -10.88 -4.19
N GLU A 90 5.67 -11.77 -4.24
CA GLU A 90 4.96 -12.07 -5.48
C GLU A 90 4.19 -10.86 -6.00
N MET A 91 3.54 -10.12 -5.10
CA MET A 91 2.81 -8.92 -5.47
C MET A 91 3.73 -7.86 -6.08
N ILE A 92 4.93 -7.71 -5.50
CA ILE A 92 5.93 -6.78 -6.02
C ILE A 92 6.34 -7.18 -7.43
N GLU A 93 6.66 -8.46 -7.64
CA GLU A 93 7.12 -8.93 -8.96
C GLU A 93 6.04 -8.78 -10.02
N GLN A 94 4.78 -9.02 -9.67
CA GLN A 94 3.67 -8.82 -10.59
C GLN A 94 3.60 -7.37 -11.08
N ARG A 95 3.78 -6.41 -10.18
CA ARG A 95 3.71 -4.99 -10.54
C ARG A 95 4.93 -4.56 -11.33
N LEU A 96 6.11 -5.05 -10.96
CA LEU A 96 7.32 -4.73 -11.71
C LEU A 96 7.20 -5.22 -13.16
N LYS A 97 6.64 -6.40 -13.37
CA LYS A 97 6.35 -6.90 -14.71
C LYS A 97 5.37 -6.01 -15.45
N GLN A 98 4.33 -5.56 -14.76
CA GLN A 98 3.29 -4.73 -15.34
C GLN A 98 3.87 -3.43 -15.89
N ILE A 99 4.85 -2.85 -15.24
CA ILE A 99 5.45 -1.59 -15.67
C ILE A 99 6.69 -1.78 -16.56
N GLY A 100 6.96 -3.01 -16.98
CA GLY A 100 8.02 -3.28 -17.94
C GLY A 100 9.40 -3.45 -17.34
N GLN A 101 9.46 -3.83 -16.10
CA GLN A 101 10.74 -4.00 -15.42
C GLN A 101 11.40 -5.33 -15.78
#